data_e07f7da8b8bc9c8201b8615a20f67711
#
_entry.id   e07f7da8b8bc9c8201b8615a20f67711
#
_cell.length_a   1.000
_cell.length_b   1.000
_cell.length_c   1.000
_cell.angle_alpha   90.00
_cell.angle_beta   90.00
_cell.angle_gamma   90.00
#
_symmetry.space_group_name_H-M   'P 1'
#
loop_
_entity.id
_entity.type
_entity.pdbx_description
1 polymer ?
#
loop_
_entity_poly.entity_id
_entity_poly.type
_entity_poly.pdbx_seq_one_letter_code
_entity_poly.pdbx_strand_id
1 'polypeptide(L)'
;IRGTDSLNNMEQITIKNPAAGVYNLLVNGTSVPFGPQDYWLTYEYNYEDITLTYPIGGEGLVPGEFELIRWDAPQDSLPCVLEYTTDNGQSWVIITSSTSINTNFYNWQVPSVISDEVRVRISRNGISDESDANLTIVDVPNVSVSWICPDSIYVNWSTVAGATSYEVSMLGQKYMDSMTTVASNGNTTQSALILNPNPNVLDSWFSVCAKKNDSRGRR
;
A
#
# COMPACT_ATOMS: atom_id res chain seq x y z
N ILE A 1 -25.04 27.41 -0.35
CA ILE A 1 -26.20 27.26 0.54
C ILE A 1 -27.27 26.55 -0.27
N ARG A 2 -27.60 25.33 0.09
CA ARG A 2 -28.78 24.65 -0.44
C ARG A 2 -30.01 25.24 0.26
N GLY A 3 -31.13 25.30 -0.43
CA GLY A 3 -32.39 25.84 0.10
C GLY A 3 -32.87 25.03 1.33
N THR A 4 -33.75 25.63 2.09
CA THR A 4 -34.38 25.03 3.28
C THR A 4 -35.10 23.75 2.90
N ASP A 5 -34.76 22.63 3.52
CA ASP A 5 -35.48 21.38 3.40
C ASP A 5 -36.45 21.28 4.60
N SER A 6 -37.72 21.30 4.36
CA SER A 6 -38.77 21.21 5.39
C SER A 6 -39.30 19.79 5.60
N LEU A 7 -38.78 18.80 4.85
CA LEU A 7 -39.26 17.43 4.88
C LEU A 7 -38.34 16.47 5.62
N ASN A 8 -37.05 16.79 5.70
CA ASN A 8 -36.06 16.00 6.39
C ASN A 8 -35.65 16.66 7.71
N ASN A 9 -35.30 15.84 8.66
CA ASN A 9 -34.70 16.27 9.94
C ASN A 9 -33.16 16.34 9.90
N MET A 10 -32.56 16.20 8.70
CA MET A 10 -31.12 16.35 8.46
C MET A 10 -30.85 17.54 7.57
N GLU A 11 -30.04 18.45 8.05
CA GLU A 11 -29.56 19.60 7.30
C GLU A 11 -28.06 19.53 7.07
N GLN A 12 -27.59 19.87 5.89
CA GLN A 12 -26.17 19.94 5.57
C GLN A 12 -25.81 21.32 5.04
N ILE A 13 -24.81 21.92 5.65
CA ILE A 13 -24.21 23.19 5.20
C ILE A 13 -22.78 22.91 4.74
N THR A 14 -22.49 23.26 3.50
CA THR A 14 -21.12 23.21 2.96
C THR A 14 -20.64 24.62 2.67
N ILE A 15 -19.50 25.01 3.24
CA ILE A 15 -18.84 26.28 2.97
C ILE A 15 -17.56 25.95 2.20
N LYS A 16 -17.50 26.37 0.94
CA LYS A 16 -16.29 26.22 0.12
C LYS A 16 -15.37 27.42 0.34
N ASN A 17 -14.07 27.16 0.50
CA ASN A 17 -13.03 28.16 0.71
C ASN A 17 -13.40 29.17 1.82
N PRO A 18 -13.65 28.69 3.06
CA PRO A 18 -14.02 29.57 4.16
C PRO A 18 -12.88 30.55 4.43
N ALA A 19 -13.23 31.85 4.58
CA ALA A 19 -12.26 32.83 5.04
C ALA A 19 -11.83 32.49 6.48
N ALA A 20 -10.60 32.83 6.85
CA ALA A 20 -10.18 32.70 8.25
C ALA A 20 -11.06 33.53 9.17
N GLY A 21 -11.62 32.95 10.22
CA GLY A 21 -12.50 33.65 11.14
C GLY A 21 -13.31 32.72 12.03
N VAL A 22 -14.18 33.28 12.80
CA VAL A 22 -15.13 32.56 13.67
C VAL A 22 -16.44 32.39 12.92
N TYR A 23 -16.91 31.17 12.86
CA TYR A 23 -18.21 30.79 12.29
C TYR A 23 -19.16 30.40 13.42
N ASN A 24 -20.35 30.98 13.42
CA ASN A 24 -21.41 30.63 14.37
C ASN A 24 -22.46 29.78 13.67
N LEU A 25 -22.75 28.63 14.24
CA LEU A 25 -23.85 27.78 13.81
C LEU A 25 -25.05 28.04 14.71
N LEU A 26 -26.18 28.39 14.12
CA LEU A 26 -27.44 28.54 14.82
C LEU A 26 -28.41 27.44 14.41
N VAL A 27 -28.86 26.67 15.38
CA VAL A 27 -29.84 25.59 15.18
C VAL A 27 -31.19 26.08 15.72
N ASN A 28 -32.20 26.14 14.88
CA ASN A 28 -33.57 26.50 15.23
C ASN A 28 -34.53 25.36 14.96
N GLY A 29 -35.24 24.92 15.97
CA GLY A 29 -36.37 23.99 15.80
C GLY A 29 -37.60 24.72 15.25
N THR A 30 -38.06 24.35 14.06
CA THR A 30 -39.24 24.98 13.43
C THR A 30 -40.53 24.56 14.14
N SER A 31 -40.62 23.31 14.60
CA SER A 31 -41.74 22.80 15.39
C SER A 31 -41.23 21.69 16.30
N VAL A 32 -41.36 21.93 17.59
CA VAL A 32 -41.02 20.94 18.63
C VAL A 32 -42.26 20.70 19.47
N PRO A 33 -43.20 19.85 18.99
CA PRO A 33 -44.51 19.70 19.66
C PRO A 33 -44.38 19.11 21.08
N PHE A 34 -43.33 18.30 21.29
CA PHE A 34 -43.02 17.70 22.60
C PHE A 34 -41.50 17.89 22.83
N GLY A 35 -41.13 18.71 23.77
CA GLY A 35 -39.73 19.02 24.10
C GLY A 35 -39.32 18.62 25.51
N PRO A 36 -38.03 18.60 25.83
CA PRO A 36 -36.91 18.91 24.96
C PRO A 36 -36.63 17.82 23.93
N GLN A 37 -36.05 18.23 22.77
CA GLN A 37 -35.63 17.30 21.72
C GLN A 37 -34.12 17.46 21.46
N ASP A 38 -33.40 16.36 21.52
CA ASP A 38 -31.97 16.32 21.26
C ASP A 38 -31.70 16.42 19.75
N TYR A 39 -30.55 17.01 19.40
CA TYR A 39 -30.04 17.02 18.04
C TYR A 39 -28.55 16.66 18.04
N TRP A 40 -28.07 16.17 16.92
CA TRP A 40 -26.69 15.81 16.71
C TRP A 40 -26.07 16.76 15.69
N LEU A 41 -24.88 17.28 16.01
CA LEU A 41 -24.07 18.08 15.12
C LEU A 41 -22.80 17.30 14.78
N THR A 42 -22.59 17.05 13.49
CA THR A 42 -21.34 16.54 12.95
C THR A 42 -20.73 17.59 12.05
N TYR A 43 -19.42 17.74 12.11
CA TYR A 43 -18.70 18.66 11.23
C TYR A 43 -17.42 17.98 10.71
N GLU A 44 -17.02 18.37 9.53
CA GLU A 44 -15.82 17.89 8.85
C GLU A 44 -15.09 19.07 8.24
N TYR A 45 -13.76 19.08 8.34
CA TYR A 45 -12.90 19.96 7.58
C TYR A 45 -12.31 19.17 6.44
N ASN A 46 -12.66 19.56 5.22
CA ASN A 46 -12.08 18.97 4.01
C ASN A 46 -10.96 19.90 3.53
N TYR A 47 -9.72 19.46 3.70
CA TYR A 47 -8.54 20.18 3.20
C TYR A 47 -8.29 19.81 1.75
N GLU A 48 -7.62 20.69 1.00
CA GLU A 48 -7.15 20.40 -0.37
C GLU A 48 -5.90 19.48 -0.34
N ASP A 49 -5.88 18.51 0.56
CA ASP A 49 -4.77 17.59 0.71
C ASP A 49 -4.84 16.49 -0.34
N ILE A 50 -3.68 15.99 -0.72
CA ILE A 50 -3.51 14.78 -1.48
C ILE A 50 -2.76 13.78 -0.60
N THR A 51 -3.24 12.55 -0.53
CA THR A 51 -2.65 11.51 0.29
C THR A 51 -2.45 10.26 -0.53
N LEU A 52 -1.20 9.80 -0.64
CA LEU A 52 -0.86 8.50 -1.23
C LEU A 52 -1.30 7.40 -0.26
N THR A 53 -2.24 6.56 -0.69
CA THR A 53 -2.77 5.49 0.16
C THR A 53 -2.21 4.11 -0.20
N TYR A 54 -1.56 3.97 -1.35
CA TYR A 54 -0.83 2.78 -1.77
C TYR A 54 0.04 3.08 -3.01
N PRO A 55 1.28 2.58 -3.07
CA PRO A 55 2.02 1.91 -2.00
C PRO A 55 2.50 2.91 -0.94
N ILE A 56 2.56 2.48 0.32
CA ILE A 56 2.93 3.36 1.44
C ILE A 56 4.30 3.03 2.05
N GLY A 57 4.88 1.87 1.71
CA GLY A 57 6.20 1.45 2.17
C GLY A 57 6.23 0.02 2.70
N GLY A 58 7.35 -0.66 2.45
CA GLY A 58 7.55 -2.07 2.81
C GLY A 58 6.99 -3.07 1.82
N GLU A 59 6.28 -2.63 0.77
CA GLU A 59 5.77 -3.50 -0.27
C GLU A 59 6.89 -4.01 -1.18
N GLY A 60 6.80 -5.28 -1.54
CA GLY A 60 7.63 -5.90 -2.56
C GLY A 60 6.96 -5.84 -3.92
N LEU A 61 7.64 -5.25 -4.88
CA LEU A 61 7.21 -5.09 -6.27
C LEU A 61 8.02 -6.00 -7.18
N VAL A 62 7.41 -6.45 -8.28
CA VAL A 62 8.05 -7.34 -9.25
C VAL A 62 8.40 -6.55 -10.51
N PRO A 63 9.65 -6.61 -10.99
CA PRO A 63 10.06 -5.89 -12.20
C PRO A 63 9.17 -6.22 -13.40
N GLY A 64 8.67 -5.22 -14.10
CA GLY A 64 7.87 -5.35 -15.31
C GLY A 64 6.40 -5.68 -15.10
N GLU A 65 5.97 -6.07 -13.91
CA GLU A 65 4.56 -6.28 -13.58
C GLU A 65 3.81 -4.96 -13.41
N PHE A 66 2.48 -5.05 -13.44
CA PHE A 66 1.63 -3.90 -13.17
C PHE A 66 1.26 -3.86 -11.69
N GLU A 67 1.38 -2.66 -11.12
CA GLU A 67 0.99 -2.36 -9.74
C GLU A 67 0.05 -1.17 -9.70
N LEU A 68 -0.90 -1.18 -8.77
CA LEU A 68 -1.83 -0.09 -8.58
C LEU A 68 -1.21 0.97 -7.67
N ILE A 69 -1.22 2.23 -8.10
CA ILE A 69 -0.99 3.38 -7.22
C ILE A 69 -2.36 3.93 -6.87
N ARG A 70 -2.62 4.22 -5.59
CA ARG A 70 -3.88 4.75 -5.08
C ARG A 70 -3.65 5.97 -4.21
N TRP A 71 -4.58 6.88 -4.25
CA TRP A 71 -4.54 8.10 -3.45
C TRP A 71 -5.93 8.58 -3.09
N ASP A 72 -6.00 9.43 -2.08
CA ASP A 72 -7.15 10.24 -1.76
C ASP A 72 -6.86 11.69 -2.13
N ALA A 73 -7.80 12.33 -2.81
CA ALA A 73 -7.73 13.72 -3.19
C ALA A 73 -9.14 14.30 -3.30
N PRO A 74 -9.31 15.62 -3.10
CA PRO A 74 -10.57 16.28 -3.38
C PRO A 74 -11.01 16.03 -4.82
N GLN A 75 -12.31 15.79 -4.99
CA GLN A 75 -12.90 15.61 -6.32
C GLN A 75 -13.01 16.98 -7.02
N ASP A 76 -12.01 17.28 -7.81
CA ASP A 76 -11.99 18.45 -8.69
C ASP A 76 -11.48 18.03 -10.08
N SER A 77 -11.27 18.99 -10.96
CA SER A 77 -10.82 18.74 -12.34
C SER A 77 -9.29 18.81 -12.52
N LEU A 78 -8.51 18.76 -11.46
CA LEU A 78 -7.06 18.84 -11.54
C LEU A 78 -6.43 17.47 -11.66
N PRO A 79 -5.57 17.22 -12.67
CA PRO A 79 -4.82 15.98 -12.76
C PRO A 79 -3.69 15.92 -11.72
N CYS A 80 -3.27 14.69 -11.37
CA CYS A 80 -2.11 14.46 -10.54
C CYS A 80 -0.91 14.06 -11.41
N VAL A 81 0.28 14.36 -10.92
CA VAL A 81 1.56 13.86 -11.43
C VAL A 81 2.00 12.73 -10.52
N LEU A 82 2.41 11.62 -11.10
CA LEU A 82 2.98 10.48 -10.39
C LEU A 82 4.45 10.31 -10.79
N GLU A 83 5.29 10.08 -9.81
CA GLU A 83 6.71 9.87 -9.96
C GLU A 83 7.19 8.73 -9.08
N TYR A 84 8.31 8.13 -9.43
CA TYR A 84 9.01 7.18 -8.58
C TYR A 84 10.49 7.52 -8.50
N THR A 85 11.14 7.03 -7.47
CA THR A 85 12.59 7.06 -7.29
C THR A 85 13.12 5.66 -7.05
N THR A 86 14.40 5.42 -7.29
CA THR A 86 15.12 4.18 -6.94
C THR A 86 16.39 4.47 -6.14
N ASP A 87 16.55 5.69 -5.67
CA ASP A 87 17.71 6.22 -4.96
C ASP A 87 17.30 7.03 -3.70
N ASN A 88 16.21 6.59 -3.06
CA ASN A 88 15.66 7.19 -1.83
C ASN A 88 15.33 8.69 -1.97
N GLY A 89 14.82 9.12 -3.12
CA GLY A 89 14.35 10.48 -3.36
C GLY A 89 15.41 11.46 -3.88
N GLN A 90 16.63 11.00 -4.22
CA GLN A 90 17.66 11.87 -4.80
C GLN A 90 17.31 12.27 -6.22
N SER A 91 16.71 11.39 -6.99
CA SER A 91 16.19 11.66 -8.32
C SER A 91 14.81 11.06 -8.51
N TRP A 92 13.97 11.73 -9.32
CA TRP A 92 12.59 11.32 -9.58
C TRP A 92 12.36 11.12 -11.06
N VAL A 93 11.69 10.02 -11.39
CA VAL A 93 11.30 9.64 -12.74
C VAL A 93 9.78 9.72 -12.87
N ILE A 94 9.31 10.39 -13.90
CA ILE A 94 7.87 10.56 -14.14
C ILE A 94 7.25 9.22 -14.56
N ILE A 95 6.23 8.77 -13.83
CA ILE A 95 5.34 7.68 -14.20
C ILE A 95 4.30 8.21 -15.17
N THR A 96 3.62 9.28 -14.79
CA THR A 96 2.70 10.05 -15.65
C THR A 96 2.67 11.51 -15.22
N SER A 97 2.64 12.40 -16.20
CA SER A 97 2.49 13.84 -15.97
C SER A 97 1.03 14.29 -15.80
N SER A 98 0.08 13.39 -16.01
CA SER A 98 -1.35 13.72 -15.91
C SER A 98 -2.17 12.43 -15.71
N THR A 99 -2.77 12.28 -14.55
CA THR A 99 -3.74 11.22 -14.29
C THR A 99 -5.13 11.58 -14.86
N SER A 100 -6.02 10.60 -14.97
CA SER A 100 -7.42 10.88 -15.24
C SER A 100 -8.04 11.61 -14.04
N ILE A 101 -8.77 12.70 -14.30
CA ILE A 101 -9.32 13.60 -13.28
C ILE A 101 -10.43 12.98 -12.40
N ASN A 102 -10.98 11.86 -12.83
CA ASN A 102 -12.08 11.19 -12.11
C ASN A 102 -11.67 9.86 -11.48
N THR A 103 -10.35 9.61 -11.36
CA THR A 103 -9.84 8.37 -10.78
C THR A 103 -8.90 8.65 -9.63
N ASN A 104 -8.96 7.80 -8.61
CA ASN A 104 -8.07 7.83 -7.45
C ASN A 104 -7.08 6.65 -7.52
N PHE A 105 -6.77 6.19 -8.72
CA PHE A 105 -5.80 5.13 -8.95
C PHE A 105 -5.14 5.26 -10.32
N TYR A 106 -3.96 4.66 -10.42
CA TYR A 106 -3.20 4.53 -11.66
C TYR A 106 -2.55 3.15 -11.73
N ASN A 107 -2.61 2.54 -12.91
CA ASN A 107 -1.98 1.24 -13.15
C ASN A 107 -0.56 1.48 -13.67
N TRP A 108 0.42 1.31 -12.79
CA TRP A 108 1.83 1.56 -13.03
C TRP A 108 2.57 0.29 -13.43
N GLN A 109 3.28 0.30 -14.54
CA GLN A 109 4.23 -0.75 -14.87
C GLN A 109 5.53 -0.51 -14.11
N VAL A 110 5.83 -1.43 -13.19
CA VAL A 110 7.04 -1.37 -12.35
C VAL A 110 8.28 -1.43 -13.25
N PRO A 111 9.27 -0.53 -13.07
CA PRO A 111 10.46 -0.53 -13.92
C PRO A 111 11.30 -1.80 -13.73
N SER A 112 12.03 -2.18 -14.81
CA SER A 112 12.91 -3.35 -14.79
C SER A 112 14.26 -3.03 -14.13
N VAL A 113 14.20 -2.57 -12.87
CA VAL A 113 15.36 -2.27 -12.02
C VAL A 113 15.25 -3.08 -10.74
N ILE A 114 16.37 -3.24 -10.02
CA ILE A 114 16.40 -3.91 -8.72
C ILE A 114 16.89 -2.91 -7.70
N SER A 115 16.03 -2.55 -6.75
CA SER A 115 16.35 -1.57 -5.71
C SER A 115 15.49 -1.83 -4.46
N ASP A 116 16.02 -1.49 -3.31
CA ASP A 116 15.34 -1.42 -2.01
C ASP A 116 15.20 0.04 -1.51
N GLU A 117 15.49 1.00 -2.37
CA GLU A 117 15.41 2.44 -2.11
C GLU A 117 14.33 3.11 -2.98
N VAL A 118 13.26 2.37 -3.25
CA VAL A 118 12.17 2.83 -4.12
C VAL A 118 11.14 3.60 -3.32
N ARG A 119 10.69 4.74 -3.85
CA ARG A 119 9.51 5.46 -3.34
C ARG A 119 8.62 5.89 -4.48
N VAL A 120 7.36 6.12 -4.17
CA VAL A 120 6.37 6.71 -5.08
C VAL A 120 5.93 8.04 -4.50
N ARG A 121 5.79 9.04 -5.37
CA ARG A 121 5.28 10.36 -5.01
C ARG A 121 4.12 10.72 -5.91
N ILE A 122 3.12 11.33 -5.32
CA ILE A 122 2.03 11.99 -6.03
C ILE A 122 2.08 13.48 -5.76
N SER A 123 1.80 14.29 -6.78
CA SER A 123 1.74 15.74 -6.61
C SER A 123 0.62 16.35 -7.44
N ARG A 124 0.07 17.45 -6.92
CA ARG A 124 -0.99 18.22 -7.56
C ARG A 124 -1.00 19.64 -7.01
N ASN A 125 -1.04 20.62 -7.89
CA ASN A 125 -1.17 22.05 -7.52
C ASN A 125 -0.20 22.52 -6.43
N GLY A 126 1.05 22.00 -6.44
CA GLY A 126 2.08 22.37 -5.46
C GLY A 126 1.99 21.63 -4.12
N ILE A 127 1.01 20.75 -3.94
CA ILE A 127 0.89 19.83 -2.80
C ILE A 127 1.39 18.47 -3.25
N SER A 128 2.10 17.77 -2.40
CA SER A 128 2.60 16.42 -2.70
C SER A 128 2.61 15.53 -1.48
N ASP A 129 2.49 14.24 -1.72
CA ASP A 129 2.68 13.20 -0.74
C ASP A 129 3.50 12.05 -1.33
N GLU A 130 4.24 11.34 -0.50
CA GLU A 130 5.08 10.23 -0.92
C GLU A 130 4.94 9.04 0.03
N SER A 131 5.36 7.86 -0.44
CA SER A 131 5.35 6.66 0.42
C SER A 131 6.15 6.90 1.71
N ASP A 132 5.58 6.49 2.86
CA ASP A 132 6.14 6.70 4.20
C ASP A 132 7.48 5.99 4.40
N ALA A 133 7.67 4.87 3.70
CA ALA A 133 8.89 4.08 3.73
C ALA A 133 9.26 3.56 2.33
N ASN A 134 10.46 3.00 2.22
CA ASN A 134 10.95 2.44 0.97
C ASN A 134 10.18 1.17 0.59
N LEU A 135 10.00 0.99 -0.71
CA LEU A 135 9.53 -0.21 -1.39
C LEU A 135 10.73 -0.99 -1.90
N THR A 136 10.53 -2.26 -2.22
CA THR A 136 11.57 -3.11 -2.80
C THR A 136 11.14 -3.62 -4.16
N ILE A 137 11.94 -3.37 -5.20
CA ILE A 137 11.76 -4.00 -6.51
C ILE A 137 12.78 -5.13 -6.63
N VAL A 138 12.29 -6.36 -6.61
CA VAL A 138 13.07 -7.60 -6.81
C VAL A 138 12.13 -8.70 -7.30
N ASP A 139 12.64 -9.55 -8.18
CA ASP A 139 11.86 -10.64 -8.76
C ASP A 139 11.52 -11.72 -7.72
N VAL A 140 10.55 -12.58 -8.05
CA VAL A 140 10.15 -13.71 -7.20
C VAL A 140 10.89 -14.98 -7.63
N PRO A 141 11.38 -15.80 -6.67
CA PRO A 141 12.00 -17.08 -6.99
C PRO A 141 10.97 -18.14 -7.40
N ASN A 142 11.34 -19.03 -8.31
CA ASN A 142 10.57 -20.24 -8.57
C ASN A 142 10.85 -21.26 -7.46
N VAL A 143 9.83 -21.68 -6.74
CA VAL A 143 9.93 -22.53 -5.56
C VAL A 143 9.46 -23.94 -5.86
N SER A 144 10.18 -24.94 -5.36
CA SER A 144 9.79 -26.34 -5.35
C SER A 144 10.07 -26.97 -3.98
N VAL A 145 9.26 -27.97 -3.63
CA VAL A 145 9.37 -28.67 -2.35
C VAL A 145 9.57 -30.13 -2.60
N SER A 146 10.49 -30.77 -1.86
CA SER A 146 10.73 -32.19 -1.92
C SER A 146 10.85 -32.80 -0.52
N TRP A 147 10.26 -33.97 -0.32
CA TRP A 147 10.39 -34.74 0.89
C TRP A 147 11.71 -35.48 0.90
N ILE A 148 12.39 -35.54 2.05
CA ILE A 148 13.59 -36.33 2.26
C ILE A 148 13.34 -37.46 3.26
N CYS A 149 12.64 -37.12 4.37
CA CYS A 149 12.30 -38.02 5.46
C CYS A 149 10.89 -37.69 5.97
N PRO A 150 10.29 -38.56 6.79
CA PRO A 150 8.96 -38.30 7.34
C PRO A 150 8.84 -36.98 8.12
N ASP A 151 9.96 -36.47 8.63
CA ASP A 151 10.05 -35.31 9.52
C ASP A 151 10.87 -34.14 8.93
N SER A 152 11.18 -34.17 7.62
CA SER A 152 11.98 -33.12 6.99
C SER A 152 11.57 -32.85 5.54
N ILE A 153 11.64 -31.58 5.17
CA ILE A 153 11.30 -31.07 3.83
C ILE A 153 12.45 -30.22 3.31
N TYR A 154 12.82 -30.43 2.06
CA TYR A 154 13.68 -29.51 1.31
C TYR A 154 12.82 -28.53 0.53
N VAL A 155 13.03 -27.25 0.81
CA VAL A 155 12.51 -26.16 -0.02
C VAL A 155 13.65 -25.68 -0.90
N ASN A 156 13.42 -25.73 -2.22
CA ASN A 156 14.39 -25.32 -3.23
C ASN A 156 13.83 -24.17 -4.05
N TRP A 157 14.68 -23.26 -4.46
CA TRP A 157 14.25 -22.12 -5.30
C TRP A 157 15.34 -21.68 -6.29
N SER A 158 14.90 -21.00 -7.36
CA SER A 158 15.80 -20.38 -8.33
C SER A 158 16.44 -19.12 -7.74
N THR A 159 17.68 -18.87 -8.10
CA THR A 159 18.35 -17.61 -7.80
C THR A 159 17.65 -16.45 -8.49
N VAL A 160 17.45 -15.36 -7.77
CA VAL A 160 16.92 -14.09 -8.27
C VAL A 160 18.05 -13.09 -8.41
N ALA A 161 18.11 -12.43 -9.56
CA ALA A 161 19.13 -11.42 -9.84
C ALA A 161 19.07 -10.29 -8.79
N GLY A 162 20.24 -9.92 -8.25
CA GLY A 162 20.37 -8.85 -7.26
C GLY A 162 19.83 -9.14 -5.87
N ALA A 163 19.23 -10.30 -5.62
CA ALA A 163 18.87 -10.72 -4.28
C ALA A 163 20.13 -11.00 -3.44
N THR A 164 20.14 -10.48 -2.23
CA THR A 164 21.24 -10.71 -1.26
C THR A 164 20.96 -11.87 -0.33
N SER A 165 19.69 -12.16 -0.09
CA SER A 165 19.25 -13.29 0.74
C SER A 165 17.81 -13.69 0.38
N TYR A 166 17.36 -14.78 0.97
CA TYR A 166 16.02 -15.34 0.82
C TYR A 166 15.45 -15.66 2.19
N GLU A 167 14.21 -15.26 2.41
CA GLU A 167 13.46 -15.65 3.60
C GLU A 167 12.52 -16.80 3.24
N VAL A 168 12.69 -17.93 3.93
CA VAL A 168 11.78 -19.08 3.82
C VAL A 168 10.75 -18.99 4.94
N SER A 169 9.50 -19.03 4.59
CA SER A 169 8.38 -18.99 5.53
C SER A 169 7.48 -20.20 5.36
N MET A 170 6.82 -20.61 6.43
CA MET A 170 5.83 -21.67 6.45
C MET A 170 4.52 -21.13 7.02
N LEU A 171 3.39 -21.59 6.52
CA LEU A 171 2.10 -21.23 7.06
C LEU A 171 1.95 -21.81 8.48
N GLY A 172 1.89 -20.94 9.48
CA GLY A 172 1.59 -21.27 10.86
C GLY A 172 0.08 -21.40 11.09
N GLN A 173 -0.37 -21.08 12.30
CA GLN A 173 -1.79 -21.17 12.63
C GLN A 173 -2.64 -20.12 11.89
N LYS A 174 -2.09 -18.94 11.60
CA LYS A 174 -2.83 -17.82 11.03
C LYS A 174 -2.04 -17.05 9.96
N TYR A 175 -0.72 -16.96 10.09
CA TYR A 175 0.16 -16.18 9.23
C TYR A 175 1.31 -17.03 8.72
N MET A 176 2.03 -16.50 7.72
CA MET A 176 3.28 -17.07 7.27
C MET A 176 4.38 -16.70 8.26
N ASP A 177 4.87 -17.70 9.00
CA ASP A 177 5.95 -17.54 9.97
C ASP A 177 7.30 -17.71 9.26
N SER A 178 8.24 -16.81 9.52
CA SER A 178 9.61 -16.91 9.01
C SER A 178 10.32 -18.09 9.69
N MET A 179 10.82 -19.02 8.90
CA MET A 179 11.52 -20.20 9.37
C MET A 179 13.04 -19.99 9.38
N THR A 180 13.56 -19.43 8.31
CA THR A 180 15.00 -19.17 8.16
C THR A 180 15.27 -18.13 7.08
N THR A 181 16.43 -17.50 7.16
CA THR A 181 16.97 -16.63 6.12
C THR A 181 18.26 -17.25 5.58
N VAL A 182 18.35 -17.39 4.27
CA VAL A 182 19.48 -17.98 3.57
C VAL A 182 20.15 -16.89 2.74
N ALA A 183 21.45 -16.66 2.97
CA ALA A 183 22.21 -15.73 2.13
C ALA A 183 22.32 -16.26 0.69
N SER A 184 22.25 -15.36 -0.28
CA SER A 184 22.49 -15.71 -1.68
C SER A 184 23.94 -16.17 -1.85
N ASN A 185 24.14 -17.36 -2.42
CA ASN A 185 25.45 -17.98 -2.59
C ASN A 185 25.95 -17.95 -4.04
N GLY A 186 25.21 -17.27 -4.93
CA GLY A 186 25.53 -17.19 -6.36
C GLY A 186 25.25 -18.44 -7.19
N ASN A 187 24.79 -19.55 -6.57
CA ASN A 187 24.38 -20.75 -7.30
C ASN A 187 23.03 -20.56 -7.98
N THR A 188 22.79 -21.25 -9.07
CA THR A 188 21.51 -21.20 -9.83
C THR A 188 20.33 -21.74 -9.05
N THR A 189 20.57 -22.62 -8.10
CA THR A 189 19.55 -23.19 -7.20
C THR A 189 20.01 -23.03 -5.76
N GLN A 190 19.10 -22.62 -4.92
CA GLN A 190 19.28 -22.47 -3.48
C GLN A 190 18.32 -23.39 -2.74
N SER A 191 18.64 -23.74 -1.51
CA SER A 191 17.78 -24.64 -0.74
C SER A 191 17.87 -24.38 0.77
N ALA A 192 16.81 -24.77 1.46
CA ALA A 192 16.76 -24.87 2.91
C ALA A 192 16.14 -26.18 3.34
N LEU A 193 16.69 -26.80 4.37
CA LEU A 193 16.11 -27.96 5.05
C LEU A 193 15.24 -27.46 6.20
N ILE A 194 13.98 -27.82 6.17
CA ILE A 194 13.03 -27.53 7.25
C ILE A 194 12.81 -28.83 8.04
N LEU A 195 13.17 -28.82 9.32
CA LEU A 195 12.98 -29.94 10.22
C LEU A 195 11.64 -29.81 10.96
N ASN A 196 11.00 -30.96 11.17
CA ASN A 196 9.73 -31.07 11.90
C ASN A 196 8.66 -30.08 11.39
N PRO A 197 8.38 -30.04 10.06
CA PRO A 197 7.22 -29.32 9.57
C PRO A 197 6.00 -29.91 10.28
N ASN A 198 5.27 -29.11 11.01
CA ASN A 198 4.19 -29.52 11.93
C ASN A 198 3.43 -30.78 11.47
N PRO A 199 3.62 -31.96 12.11
CA PRO A 199 3.08 -33.24 11.62
C PRO A 199 1.55 -33.33 11.73
N ASN A 200 0.91 -32.36 12.41
CA ASN A 200 -0.54 -32.29 12.57
C ASN A 200 -1.24 -31.50 11.47
N VAL A 201 -0.51 -30.93 10.52
CA VAL A 201 -1.08 -30.19 9.40
C VAL A 201 -0.94 -31.07 8.16
N LEU A 202 -2.09 -31.51 7.61
CA LEU A 202 -2.13 -32.37 6.42
C LEU A 202 -1.51 -31.70 5.20
N ASP A 203 -1.56 -30.35 5.11
CA ASP A 203 -0.98 -29.55 4.05
C ASP A 203 -0.06 -28.49 4.63
N SER A 204 1.21 -28.53 4.30
CA SER A 204 2.18 -27.50 4.67
C SER A 204 2.41 -26.57 3.48
N TRP A 205 2.18 -25.26 3.69
CA TRP A 205 2.39 -24.22 2.70
C TRP A 205 3.70 -23.49 2.99
N PHE A 206 4.53 -23.36 1.97
CA PHE A 206 5.81 -22.66 2.04
C PHE A 206 5.82 -21.48 1.08
N SER A 207 6.56 -20.46 1.46
CA SER A 207 6.84 -19.31 0.62
C SER A 207 8.32 -18.96 0.73
N VAL A 208 8.91 -18.55 -0.36
CA VAL A 208 10.27 -18.01 -0.39
C VAL A 208 10.19 -16.60 -0.94
N CYS A 209 10.68 -15.65 -0.16
CA CYS A 209 10.76 -14.25 -0.53
C CYS A 209 12.21 -13.89 -0.81
N ALA A 210 12.50 -13.37 -1.99
CA ALA A 210 13.79 -12.75 -2.27
C ALA A 210 13.94 -11.44 -1.49
N LYS A 211 15.13 -11.18 -0.96
CA LYS A 211 15.44 -9.94 -0.23
C LYS A 211 16.56 -9.20 -0.95
N LYS A 212 16.42 -7.88 -1.02
CA LYS A 212 17.50 -6.97 -1.35
C LYS A 212 17.92 -6.29 -0.07
N ASN A 213 19.17 -6.55 0.38
CA ASN A 213 19.63 -6.20 1.73
C ASN A 213 18.64 -6.75 2.79
N ASP A 214 18.12 -5.92 3.66
CA ASP A 214 17.13 -6.32 4.66
C ASP A 214 15.66 -6.19 4.19
N SER A 215 15.44 -5.61 3.03
CA SER A 215 14.12 -5.32 2.48
C SER A 215 13.55 -6.53 1.72
N ARG A 216 12.27 -6.83 1.97
CA ARG A 216 11.57 -7.97 1.37
C ARG A 216 11.00 -7.60 0.02
N GLY A 217 11.17 -8.50 -0.96
CA GLY A 217 10.39 -8.51 -2.18
C GLY A 217 8.99 -9.10 -1.96
N ARG A 218 8.28 -9.35 -3.06
CA ARG A 218 6.99 -10.04 -3.05
C ARG A 218 7.18 -11.52 -2.67
N ARG A 219 6.19 -12.07 -1.96
CA ARG A 219 6.08 -13.50 -1.64
C ARG A 219 5.29 -14.24 -2.68
#